data_73cac68830c07e4f0ad11833aa2ea899
#
_entry.id   73cac68830c07e4f0ad11833aa2ea899
#
_cell.length_a   1.000
_cell.length_b   1.000
_cell.length_c   1.000
_cell.angle_alpha   90.00
_cell.angle_beta   90.00
_cell.angle_gamma   90.00
#
_symmetry.space_group_name_H-M   'P 1'
#
loop_
_entity.id
_entity.type
_entity.pdbx_description
1 polymer ?
#
loop_
_entity_poly.entity_id
_entity_poly.type
_entity_poly.pdbx_seq_one_letter_code
_entity_poly.pdbx_strand_id
1 'polypeptide(L)'
;VRVRNESQPGTLGRLLLAVGEVGGDVGSIRLLHESHLTTVRDITISTADMAQMDRVLAAIEANPGSRILAVRDEVLELHQKGKIAVRSRFPVDSLAILRRVYTPGVAEVCLKIAREPGLARQYTAISHLVAIVTDGTAILGLGDIGPVAGMPVMEGKAMLMETLVGLSGIPILLNTKDPNTIIETVAAIAPTFSAIQLEDISAPRCFEIEERLQERLDIPVMHDDQHGTAVVTTAALKTASRLTGCPLEKAIIGQIGLGAAGNAIGKMLMKLTGNSVLGADLTEDALNRFTQAGGTRSSLREIMAQADIVIATTGAPNLIKPEWVRKGQIILSLSNPNPEITPEAALAAGAAFAADGKSVNNVLGFPGILRGAVDTYARRISHEMYLAAAETIASLTPPDELVPNPLDKEVHQAVTRVVARTAIQQGLARVFDIPYLEE
;
A
#
# COMPACT_ATOMS: atom_id res chain seq x y z
N VAL A 1 13.43 -12.01 21.39
CA VAL A 1 13.83 -13.13 22.23
C VAL A 1 14.36 -12.59 23.56
N ARG A 2 13.88 -13.16 24.68
CA ARG A 2 14.42 -12.86 26.01
C ARG A 2 15.53 -13.84 26.34
N VAL A 3 16.75 -13.34 26.56
CA VAL A 3 17.93 -14.16 26.79
C VAL A 3 18.55 -13.81 28.13
N ARG A 4 18.90 -14.83 28.90
CA ARG A 4 19.77 -14.71 30.07
C ARG A 4 21.20 -15.09 29.66
N ASN A 5 22.14 -14.18 29.90
CA ASN A 5 23.55 -14.40 29.67
C ASN A 5 24.32 -14.42 30.98
N GLU A 6 25.42 -15.16 31.04
CA GLU A 6 26.43 -14.99 32.11
C GLU A 6 27.04 -13.58 32.01
N SER A 7 27.25 -12.96 33.17
CA SER A 7 27.82 -11.60 33.29
C SER A 7 29.36 -11.64 33.10
N GLN A 8 29.79 -12.05 31.90
CA GLN A 8 31.20 -12.12 31.52
C GLN A 8 31.45 -11.26 30.26
N PRO A 9 32.63 -10.58 30.20
CA PRO A 9 33.02 -9.85 29.00
C PRO A 9 32.95 -10.72 27.72
N GLY A 10 32.38 -10.18 26.66
CA GLY A 10 32.29 -10.84 25.36
C GLY A 10 31.11 -11.80 25.19
N THR A 11 30.34 -12.18 26.22
CA THR A 11 29.21 -13.12 26.09
C THR A 11 28.12 -12.58 25.15
N LEU A 12 27.74 -11.30 25.31
CA LEU A 12 26.80 -10.68 24.41
C LEU A 12 27.33 -10.59 22.97
N GLY A 13 28.60 -10.23 22.79
CA GLY A 13 29.20 -10.12 21.45
C GLY A 13 29.21 -11.46 20.72
N ARG A 14 29.54 -12.56 21.38
CA ARG A 14 29.48 -13.91 20.81
C ARG A 14 28.04 -14.29 20.43
N LEU A 15 27.07 -13.96 21.28
CA LEU A 15 25.65 -14.21 20.99
C LEU A 15 25.20 -13.49 19.72
N LEU A 16 25.51 -12.20 19.60
CA LEU A 16 25.10 -11.41 18.43
C LEU A 16 25.78 -11.89 17.15
N LEU A 17 27.06 -12.30 17.25
CA LEU A 17 27.78 -12.88 16.13
C LEU A 17 27.11 -14.19 15.66
N ALA A 18 26.80 -15.09 16.60
CA ALA A 18 26.13 -16.36 16.28
C ALA A 18 24.75 -16.16 15.62
N VAL A 19 24.00 -15.14 16.03
CA VAL A 19 22.74 -14.77 15.39
C VAL A 19 22.97 -14.27 13.96
N GLY A 20 23.98 -13.41 13.75
CA GLY A 20 24.31 -12.89 12.42
C GLY A 20 24.82 -13.98 11.46
N GLU A 21 25.60 -14.96 11.93
CA GLU A 21 26.12 -16.08 11.12
C GLU A 21 25.01 -16.96 10.52
N VAL A 22 23.84 -17.03 11.16
CA VAL A 22 22.66 -17.74 10.63
C VAL A 22 21.68 -16.80 9.90
N GLY A 23 22.11 -15.55 9.66
CA GLY A 23 21.37 -14.56 8.88
C GLY A 23 20.30 -13.79 9.68
N GLY A 24 20.27 -13.90 11.01
CA GLY A 24 19.37 -13.09 11.84
C GLY A 24 19.83 -11.64 11.90
N ASP A 25 18.91 -10.70 11.64
CA ASP A 25 19.17 -9.26 11.73
C ASP A 25 18.79 -8.75 13.13
N VAL A 26 19.78 -8.21 13.85
CA VAL A 26 19.61 -7.78 15.23
C VAL A 26 19.18 -6.31 15.29
N GLY A 27 17.98 -6.07 15.78
CA GLY A 27 17.42 -4.75 16.03
C GLY A 27 17.74 -4.21 17.44
N SER A 28 16.69 -3.89 18.21
CA SER A 28 16.87 -3.32 19.55
C SER A 28 17.33 -4.33 20.58
N ILE A 29 18.17 -3.88 21.50
CA ILE A 29 18.63 -4.65 22.67
C ILE A 29 18.28 -3.87 23.93
N ARG A 30 17.43 -4.42 24.78
CA ARG A 30 17.01 -3.80 26.03
C ARG A 30 17.46 -4.63 27.22
N LEU A 31 18.25 -4.03 28.11
CA LEU A 31 18.61 -4.63 29.41
C LEU A 31 17.38 -4.62 30.32
N LEU A 32 17.01 -5.78 30.86
CA LEU A 32 15.90 -5.94 31.79
C LEU A 32 16.38 -6.12 33.23
N HIS A 33 17.44 -6.90 33.41
CA HIS A 33 18.02 -7.18 34.73
C HIS A 33 19.51 -7.41 34.61
N GLU A 34 20.25 -6.96 35.62
CA GLU A 34 21.67 -7.18 35.75
C GLU A 34 22.02 -7.61 37.19
N SER A 35 22.86 -8.61 37.30
CA SER A 35 23.45 -9.06 38.56
C SER A 35 24.93 -9.38 38.35
N HIS A 36 25.66 -9.67 39.44
CA HIS A 36 27.06 -10.05 39.33
C HIS A 36 27.31 -11.35 38.52
N LEU A 37 26.31 -12.22 38.41
CA LEU A 37 26.45 -13.52 37.77
C LEU A 37 25.78 -13.56 36.39
N THR A 38 24.66 -12.83 36.21
CA THR A 38 23.84 -12.94 34.99
C THR A 38 23.23 -11.62 34.61
N THR A 39 23.01 -11.45 33.31
CA THR A 39 22.20 -10.37 32.72
C THR A 39 21.04 -10.96 31.96
N VAL A 40 19.87 -10.28 31.98
CA VAL A 40 18.70 -10.61 31.17
C VAL A 40 18.43 -9.47 30.21
N ARG A 41 18.30 -9.82 28.93
CA ARG A 41 18.02 -8.85 27.85
C ARG A 41 16.85 -9.32 26.98
N ASP A 42 16.06 -8.37 26.53
CA ASP A 42 15.19 -8.56 25.37
C ASP A 42 15.98 -8.12 24.12
N ILE A 43 16.04 -8.99 23.13
CA ILE A 43 16.73 -8.77 21.86
C ILE A 43 15.69 -8.96 20.75
N THR A 44 15.43 -7.91 19.98
CA THR A 44 14.59 -8.00 18.77
C THR A 44 15.46 -8.53 17.63
N ILE A 45 14.99 -9.56 16.95
CA ILE A 45 15.70 -10.20 15.84
C ILE A 45 14.72 -10.36 14.70
N SER A 46 15.04 -9.80 13.53
CA SER A 46 14.26 -9.98 12.32
C SER A 46 14.75 -11.22 11.57
N THR A 47 13.80 -12.04 11.11
CA THR A 47 14.04 -13.27 10.34
C THR A 47 13.16 -13.27 9.09
N ALA A 48 13.64 -13.88 8.01
CA ALA A 48 12.91 -13.95 6.74
C ALA A 48 11.74 -14.95 6.78
N ASP A 49 11.89 -16.03 7.56
CA ASP A 49 10.91 -17.10 7.68
C ASP A 49 11.06 -17.89 8.99
N MET A 50 10.12 -18.80 9.24
CA MET A 50 10.13 -19.67 10.42
C MET A 50 11.36 -20.58 10.48
N ALA A 51 11.86 -21.09 9.36
CA ALA A 51 13.03 -21.95 9.34
C ALA A 51 14.29 -21.17 9.75
N GLN A 52 14.41 -19.90 9.38
CA GLN A 52 15.48 -19.04 9.83
C GLN A 52 15.32 -18.72 11.32
N MET A 53 14.10 -18.48 11.80
CA MET A 53 13.83 -18.28 13.22
C MET A 53 14.32 -19.48 14.05
N ASP A 54 14.00 -20.71 13.62
CA ASP A 54 14.45 -21.93 14.31
C ASP A 54 15.98 -22.02 14.35
N ARG A 55 16.68 -21.67 13.26
CA ARG A 55 18.16 -21.62 13.24
C ARG A 55 18.71 -20.57 14.20
N VAL A 56 18.08 -19.40 14.26
CA VAL A 56 18.47 -18.32 15.20
C VAL A 56 18.29 -18.76 16.64
N LEU A 57 17.16 -19.36 16.99
CA LEU A 57 16.91 -19.86 18.34
C LEU A 57 17.92 -20.95 18.72
N ALA A 58 18.21 -21.88 17.83
CA ALA A 58 19.23 -22.90 18.05
C ALA A 58 20.63 -22.30 18.23
N ALA A 59 21.01 -21.28 17.48
CA ALA A 59 22.29 -20.58 17.61
C ALA A 59 22.43 -19.86 18.97
N ILE A 60 21.33 -19.26 19.44
CA ILE A 60 21.28 -18.62 20.78
C ILE A 60 21.48 -19.67 21.88
N GLU A 61 20.76 -20.78 21.83
CA GLU A 61 20.88 -21.85 22.84
C GLU A 61 22.25 -22.57 22.79
N ALA A 62 22.88 -22.66 21.63
CA ALA A 62 24.21 -23.24 21.48
C ALA A 62 25.33 -22.29 21.98
N ASN A 63 25.06 -21.00 22.17
CA ASN A 63 26.08 -20.03 22.61
C ASN A 63 26.39 -20.21 24.09
N PRO A 64 27.66 -20.52 24.48
CA PRO A 64 28.01 -20.76 25.85
C PRO A 64 27.66 -19.60 26.79
N GLY A 65 27.03 -19.92 27.92
CA GLY A 65 26.61 -18.93 28.90
C GLY A 65 25.31 -18.17 28.54
N SER A 66 24.63 -18.59 27.48
CA SER A 66 23.33 -18.02 27.04
C SER A 66 22.20 -19.02 27.27
N ARG A 67 21.01 -18.53 27.60
CA ARG A 67 19.80 -19.34 27.72
C ARG A 67 18.59 -18.52 27.33
N ILE A 68 17.74 -19.06 26.47
CA ILE A 68 16.44 -18.48 26.13
C ILE A 68 15.49 -18.62 27.32
N LEU A 69 14.90 -17.51 27.76
CA LEU A 69 13.87 -17.48 28.78
C LEU A 69 12.46 -17.38 28.21
N ALA A 70 12.32 -16.67 27.10
CA ALA A 70 11.05 -16.51 26.39
C ALA A 70 11.30 -16.13 24.94
N VAL A 71 10.43 -16.61 24.07
CA VAL A 71 10.32 -16.17 22.67
C VAL A 71 8.95 -15.52 22.51
N ARG A 72 8.91 -14.36 21.89
CA ARG A 72 7.70 -13.63 21.56
C ARG A 72 7.75 -13.25 20.09
N ASP A 73 6.65 -13.42 19.41
CA ASP A 73 6.45 -12.90 18.06
C ASP A 73 5.76 -11.54 18.17
N GLU A 74 6.52 -10.47 17.97
CA GLU A 74 6.00 -9.10 18.07
C GLU A 74 4.92 -8.82 17.00
N VAL A 75 5.01 -9.45 15.82
CA VAL A 75 4.01 -9.31 14.78
C VAL A 75 2.66 -9.87 15.24
N LEU A 76 2.67 -11.09 15.78
CA LEU A 76 1.44 -11.70 16.32
C LEU A 76 0.92 -10.93 17.54
N GLU A 77 1.79 -10.45 18.43
CA GLU A 77 1.38 -9.65 19.60
C GLU A 77 0.68 -8.36 19.19
N LEU A 78 1.22 -7.63 18.19
CA LEU A 78 0.61 -6.40 17.66
C LEU A 78 -0.74 -6.64 16.97
N HIS A 79 -1.00 -7.85 16.49
CA HIS A 79 -2.27 -8.21 15.85
C HIS A 79 -3.31 -8.76 16.83
N GLN A 80 -2.95 -9.03 18.10
CA GLN A 80 -3.89 -9.53 19.08
C GLN A 80 -5.06 -8.56 19.30
N LYS A 81 -6.30 -9.05 19.14
CA LYS A 81 -7.57 -8.29 19.24
C LYS A 81 -7.78 -7.26 18.13
N GLY A 82 -7.01 -7.34 17.04
CA GLY A 82 -7.11 -6.45 15.90
C GLY A 82 -6.39 -5.12 16.10
N LYS A 83 -6.31 -4.33 15.02
CA LYS A 83 -5.60 -3.04 14.98
C LYS A 83 -6.54 -1.84 15.00
N ILE A 84 -7.84 -2.06 14.85
CA ILE A 84 -8.86 -1.01 14.81
C ILE A 84 -9.93 -1.23 15.89
N ALA A 85 -10.58 -0.15 16.30
CA ALA A 85 -11.72 -0.19 17.21
C ALA A 85 -12.70 0.92 16.89
N VAL A 86 -14.00 0.63 17.00
CA VAL A 86 -15.04 1.68 16.93
C VAL A 86 -15.20 2.28 18.31
N ARG A 87 -15.12 3.60 18.40
CA ARG A 87 -15.27 4.35 19.66
C ARG A 87 -16.27 5.48 19.52
N SER A 88 -17.03 5.73 20.60
CA SER A 88 -17.86 6.93 20.69
C SER A 88 -16.98 8.19 20.72
N ARG A 89 -17.40 9.24 20.02
CA ARG A 89 -16.69 10.55 19.99
C ARG A 89 -16.88 11.35 21.29
N PHE A 90 -17.92 11.06 22.07
CA PHE A 90 -18.20 11.69 23.35
C PHE A 90 -18.87 10.71 24.30
N PRO A 91 -18.71 10.92 25.63
CA PRO A 91 -19.35 10.08 26.63
C PRO A 91 -20.87 10.31 26.68
N VAL A 92 -21.62 9.26 27.02
CA VAL A 92 -23.05 9.36 27.34
C VAL A 92 -23.17 9.06 28.83
N ASP A 93 -22.98 10.11 29.67
CA ASP A 93 -22.87 10.00 31.12
C ASP A 93 -24.11 10.54 31.88
N SER A 94 -25.11 11.03 31.16
CA SER A 94 -26.35 11.54 31.74
C SER A 94 -27.57 11.27 30.87
N LEU A 95 -28.75 11.19 31.51
CA LEU A 95 -30.01 11.08 30.79
C LEU A 95 -30.28 12.29 29.89
N ALA A 96 -29.75 13.46 30.24
CA ALA A 96 -29.89 14.65 29.44
C ALA A 96 -29.12 14.52 28.11
N ILE A 97 -27.88 13.98 28.13
CA ILE A 97 -27.11 13.71 26.93
C ILE A 97 -27.78 12.58 26.14
N LEU A 98 -28.17 11.48 26.80
CA LEU A 98 -28.85 10.35 26.14
C LEU A 98 -30.08 10.82 25.33
N ARG A 99 -30.92 11.70 25.92
CA ARG A 99 -32.11 12.24 25.25
C ARG A 99 -31.79 13.12 24.04
N ARG A 100 -30.63 13.76 24.00
CA ARG A 100 -30.18 14.59 22.88
C ARG A 100 -29.59 13.78 21.76
N VAL A 101 -28.74 12.79 22.09
CA VAL A 101 -27.98 12.01 21.09
C VAL A 101 -28.71 10.76 20.59
N TYR A 102 -29.77 10.34 21.32
CA TYR A 102 -30.59 9.20 20.96
C TYR A 102 -32.09 9.57 21.01
N THR A 103 -32.92 8.89 21.76
CA THR A 103 -34.36 9.14 21.77
C THR A 103 -34.75 10.13 22.89
N PRO A 104 -35.50 11.21 22.60
CA PRO A 104 -36.16 11.57 21.34
C PRO A 104 -35.34 12.48 20.37
N GLY A 105 -34.24 13.10 20.83
CA GLY A 105 -33.53 14.16 20.11
C GLY A 105 -33.04 13.78 18.72
N VAL A 106 -32.60 12.53 18.49
CA VAL A 106 -32.12 12.05 17.20
C VAL A 106 -33.19 12.13 16.09
N ALA A 107 -34.47 12.07 16.45
CA ALA A 107 -35.55 12.13 15.46
C ALA A 107 -35.56 13.46 14.68
N GLU A 108 -35.20 14.57 15.33
CA GLU A 108 -35.07 15.87 14.65
C GLU A 108 -33.99 15.85 13.59
N VAL A 109 -32.84 15.22 13.89
CA VAL A 109 -31.72 15.08 12.93
C VAL A 109 -32.13 14.18 11.77
N CYS A 110 -32.82 13.06 12.03
CA CYS A 110 -33.33 12.20 10.98
C CYS A 110 -34.30 12.92 10.03
N LEU A 111 -35.23 13.73 10.58
CA LEU A 111 -36.17 14.51 9.79
C LEU A 111 -35.50 15.59 8.95
N LYS A 112 -34.44 16.22 9.47
CA LYS A 112 -33.64 17.19 8.71
C LYS A 112 -32.95 16.51 7.52
N ILE A 113 -32.27 15.39 7.77
CA ILE A 113 -31.58 14.62 6.71
C ILE A 113 -32.59 14.11 5.67
N ALA A 114 -33.78 13.66 6.10
CA ALA A 114 -34.81 13.19 5.18
C ALA A 114 -35.32 14.31 4.23
N ARG A 115 -35.34 15.56 4.70
CA ARG A 115 -35.73 16.73 3.88
C ARG A 115 -34.59 17.21 3.00
N GLU A 116 -33.35 17.12 3.49
CA GLU A 116 -32.14 17.57 2.82
C GLU A 116 -31.03 16.52 2.99
N PRO A 117 -30.95 15.51 2.10
CA PRO A 117 -30.02 14.39 2.21
C PRO A 117 -28.52 14.77 2.32
N GLY A 118 -28.13 15.93 1.75
CA GLY A 118 -26.77 16.45 1.87
C GLY A 118 -26.29 16.69 3.33
N LEU A 119 -27.22 16.95 4.23
CA LEU A 119 -26.95 17.13 5.67
C LEU A 119 -26.44 15.86 6.35
N ALA A 120 -26.62 14.68 5.75
CA ALA A 120 -26.06 13.44 6.27
C ALA A 120 -24.54 13.53 6.47
N ARG A 121 -23.83 14.20 5.57
CA ARG A 121 -22.37 14.41 5.69
C ARG A 121 -21.98 15.32 6.85
N GLN A 122 -22.86 16.26 7.22
CA GLN A 122 -22.61 17.17 8.33
C GLN A 122 -22.94 16.54 9.68
N TYR A 123 -24.00 15.75 9.76
CA TYR A 123 -24.54 15.27 11.04
C TYR A 123 -24.24 13.80 11.34
N THR A 124 -23.55 13.08 10.44
CA THR A 124 -23.19 11.67 10.63
C THR A 124 -21.71 11.43 10.30
N ALA A 125 -21.24 10.20 10.56
CA ALA A 125 -19.89 9.77 10.23
C ALA A 125 -19.66 9.56 8.72
N ILE A 126 -20.69 9.61 7.88
CA ILE A 126 -20.59 9.37 6.43
C ILE A 126 -19.48 10.21 5.80
N SER A 127 -19.28 11.46 6.26
CA SER A 127 -18.29 12.39 5.68
C SER A 127 -16.83 11.90 5.72
N HIS A 128 -16.49 10.90 6.53
CA HIS A 128 -15.12 10.41 6.70
C HIS A 128 -15.02 8.88 6.73
N LEU A 129 -16.12 8.14 6.47
CA LEU A 129 -16.08 6.69 6.39
C LEU A 129 -15.69 6.24 4.98
N VAL A 130 -14.75 5.28 4.90
CA VAL A 130 -14.32 4.62 3.67
C VAL A 130 -14.53 3.11 3.81
N ALA A 131 -15.25 2.48 2.91
CA ALA A 131 -15.32 1.02 2.85
C ALA A 131 -14.02 0.47 2.26
N ILE A 132 -13.39 -0.49 2.93
CA ILE A 132 -12.25 -1.25 2.41
C ILE A 132 -12.75 -2.64 2.07
N VAL A 133 -13.01 -2.89 0.78
CA VAL A 133 -13.71 -4.07 0.29
C VAL A 133 -12.74 -5.06 -0.32
N THR A 134 -12.80 -6.31 0.11
CA THR A 134 -12.00 -7.40 -0.44
C THR A 134 -12.81 -8.69 -0.58
N ASP A 135 -12.47 -9.50 -1.57
CA ASP A 135 -12.90 -10.91 -1.69
C ASP A 135 -11.77 -11.90 -1.30
N GLY A 136 -10.60 -11.38 -0.94
CA GLY A 136 -9.45 -12.15 -0.47
C GLY A 136 -8.74 -12.99 -1.51
N THR A 137 -8.86 -12.64 -2.81
CA THR A 137 -8.33 -13.45 -3.91
C THR A 137 -6.93 -13.06 -4.39
N ALA A 138 -6.33 -11.98 -3.84
CA ALA A 138 -4.99 -11.50 -4.24
C ALA A 138 -4.18 -10.97 -3.05
N ILE A 139 -4.28 -11.61 -1.88
CA ILE A 139 -3.68 -11.13 -0.63
C ILE A 139 -2.15 -11.15 -0.71
N LEU A 140 -1.50 -9.97 -0.68
CA LEU A 140 -0.05 -9.77 -0.47
C LEU A 140 0.89 -10.73 -1.25
N GLY A 141 0.55 -11.19 -2.44
CA GLY A 141 1.34 -12.21 -3.14
C GLY A 141 1.17 -13.63 -2.61
N LEU A 142 0.36 -13.84 -1.56
CA LEU A 142 -0.05 -15.17 -1.09
C LEU A 142 -1.16 -15.77 -1.96
N GLY A 143 -1.78 -14.93 -2.80
CA GLY A 143 -2.86 -15.33 -3.69
C GLY A 143 -4.20 -15.45 -3.01
N ASP A 144 -5.00 -16.43 -3.43
CA ASP A 144 -6.38 -16.66 -2.98
C ASP A 144 -6.40 -17.44 -1.66
N ILE A 145 -6.29 -16.72 -0.54
CA ILE A 145 -6.39 -17.31 0.80
C ILE A 145 -7.72 -17.01 1.50
N GLY A 146 -8.62 -16.34 0.80
CA GLY A 146 -9.97 -16.01 1.25
C GLY A 146 -10.07 -14.73 2.10
N PRO A 147 -11.29 -14.16 2.17
CA PRO A 147 -11.49 -12.81 2.73
C PRO A 147 -11.17 -12.72 4.23
N VAL A 148 -11.47 -13.75 5.04
CA VAL A 148 -11.20 -13.72 6.48
C VAL A 148 -9.71 -13.70 6.79
N ALA A 149 -8.90 -14.44 6.03
CA ALA A 149 -7.44 -14.41 6.16
C ALA A 149 -6.84 -13.06 5.72
N GLY A 150 -7.54 -12.31 4.85
CA GLY A 150 -7.19 -10.95 4.45
C GLY A 150 -7.51 -9.86 5.48
N MET A 151 -8.30 -10.16 6.52
CA MET A 151 -8.71 -9.14 7.52
C MET A 151 -7.53 -8.35 8.12
N PRO A 152 -6.39 -8.97 8.49
CA PRO A 152 -5.25 -8.20 9.02
C PRO A 152 -4.71 -7.13 8.05
N VAL A 153 -4.79 -7.37 6.74
CA VAL A 153 -4.38 -6.38 5.73
C VAL A 153 -5.38 -5.22 5.70
N MET A 154 -6.68 -5.52 5.68
CA MET A 154 -7.75 -4.52 5.68
C MET A 154 -7.72 -3.64 6.94
N GLU A 155 -7.45 -4.22 8.11
CA GLU A 155 -7.22 -3.46 9.34
C GLU A 155 -5.96 -2.58 9.25
N GLY A 156 -4.91 -3.05 8.59
CA GLY A 156 -3.71 -2.26 8.31
C GLY A 156 -4.03 -1.02 7.48
N LYS A 157 -4.79 -1.18 6.40
CA LYS A 157 -5.26 -0.07 5.57
C LYS A 157 -6.11 0.93 6.36
N ALA A 158 -7.06 0.43 7.16
CA ALA A 158 -7.90 1.27 8.02
C ALA A 158 -7.08 2.07 9.04
N MET A 159 -6.13 1.42 9.70
CA MET A 159 -5.21 2.06 10.66
C MET A 159 -4.37 3.16 10.01
N LEU A 160 -3.83 2.91 8.81
CA LEU A 160 -3.03 3.88 8.07
C LEU A 160 -3.87 5.08 7.61
N MET A 161 -5.09 4.85 7.10
CA MET A 161 -6.02 5.93 6.75
C MET A 161 -6.30 6.86 7.94
N GLU A 162 -6.57 6.29 9.11
CA GLU A 162 -6.86 7.06 10.31
C GLU A 162 -5.62 7.82 10.78
N THR A 163 -4.48 7.15 10.89
CA THR A 163 -3.24 7.73 11.44
C THR A 163 -2.67 8.83 10.56
N LEU A 164 -2.72 8.68 9.24
CA LEU A 164 -2.04 9.58 8.30
C LEU A 164 -2.94 10.74 7.83
N VAL A 165 -4.24 10.50 7.66
CA VAL A 165 -5.16 11.48 7.07
C VAL A 165 -6.51 11.63 7.79
N GLY A 166 -6.75 10.90 8.90
CA GLY A 166 -7.98 11.01 9.69
C GLY A 166 -9.25 10.49 9.00
N LEU A 167 -9.13 9.55 8.06
CA LEU A 167 -10.25 8.83 7.48
C LEU A 167 -10.49 7.53 8.26
N SER A 168 -11.74 7.18 8.49
CA SER A 168 -12.12 5.94 9.17
C SER A 168 -12.39 4.83 8.17
N GLY A 169 -11.44 3.93 7.98
CA GLY A 169 -11.58 2.75 7.13
C GLY A 169 -12.41 1.66 7.83
N ILE A 170 -13.38 1.10 7.13
CA ILE A 170 -14.22 -0.01 7.60
C ILE A 170 -13.99 -1.22 6.71
N PRO A 171 -13.33 -2.29 7.20
CA PRO A 171 -13.17 -3.54 6.46
C PRO A 171 -14.51 -4.20 6.12
N ILE A 172 -14.69 -4.57 4.86
CA ILE A 172 -15.84 -5.28 4.33
C ILE A 172 -15.35 -6.53 3.60
N LEU A 173 -15.50 -7.68 4.23
CA LEU A 173 -15.04 -8.96 3.71
C LEU A 173 -16.20 -9.64 2.98
N LEU A 174 -16.05 -9.91 1.69
CA LEU A 174 -17.08 -10.53 0.85
C LEU A 174 -16.76 -12.01 0.59
N ASN A 175 -17.61 -12.89 1.05
CA ASN A 175 -17.48 -14.32 0.80
C ASN A 175 -18.10 -14.72 -0.55
N THR A 176 -17.65 -14.07 -1.60
CA THR A 176 -18.07 -14.35 -2.99
C THR A 176 -16.97 -13.89 -3.95
N LYS A 177 -16.86 -14.60 -5.09
CA LYS A 177 -15.95 -14.25 -6.20
C LYS A 177 -16.72 -13.83 -7.45
N ASP A 178 -18.05 -13.81 -7.38
CA ASP A 178 -18.89 -13.37 -8.49
C ASP A 178 -18.91 -11.83 -8.59
N PRO A 179 -18.43 -11.23 -9.70
CA PRO A 179 -18.39 -9.79 -9.87
C PRO A 179 -19.75 -9.12 -9.71
N ASN A 180 -20.84 -9.73 -10.19
CA ASN A 180 -22.16 -9.16 -10.05
C ASN A 180 -22.59 -9.06 -8.60
N THR A 181 -22.41 -10.13 -7.83
CA THR A 181 -22.73 -10.15 -6.40
C THR A 181 -21.89 -9.12 -5.63
N ILE A 182 -20.58 -8.98 -5.94
CA ILE A 182 -19.72 -7.96 -5.35
C ILE A 182 -20.25 -6.57 -5.65
N ILE A 183 -20.54 -6.25 -6.91
CA ILE A 183 -21.03 -4.94 -7.35
C ILE A 183 -22.36 -4.59 -6.69
N GLU A 184 -23.32 -5.52 -6.68
CA GLU A 184 -24.62 -5.30 -6.05
C GLU A 184 -24.50 -5.07 -4.53
N THR A 185 -23.64 -5.84 -3.86
CA THR A 185 -23.42 -5.70 -2.44
C THR A 185 -22.77 -4.36 -2.10
N VAL A 186 -21.71 -3.99 -2.82
CA VAL A 186 -21.02 -2.70 -2.60
C VAL A 186 -21.93 -1.53 -2.89
N ALA A 187 -22.72 -1.60 -3.96
CA ALA A 187 -23.69 -0.54 -4.29
C ALA A 187 -24.79 -0.42 -3.21
N ALA A 188 -25.25 -1.53 -2.64
CA ALA A 188 -26.26 -1.51 -1.59
C ALA A 188 -25.76 -0.87 -0.28
N ILE A 189 -24.49 -1.04 0.08
CA ILE A 189 -23.89 -0.45 1.31
C ILE A 189 -23.29 0.95 1.09
N ALA A 190 -23.07 1.37 -0.16
CA ALA A 190 -22.44 2.63 -0.52
C ALA A 190 -23.01 3.88 0.18
N PRO A 191 -24.33 3.99 0.48
CA PRO A 191 -24.87 5.15 1.20
C PRO A 191 -24.25 5.42 2.58
N THR A 192 -23.57 4.44 3.18
CA THR A 192 -22.87 4.58 4.46
C THR A 192 -21.52 5.29 4.33
N PHE A 193 -20.96 5.39 3.13
CA PHE A 193 -19.56 5.75 2.90
C PHE A 193 -19.40 6.99 2.04
N SER A 194 -18.26 7.68 2.22
CA SER A 194 -17.80 8.77 1.34
C SER A 194 -16.95 8.29 0.19
N ALA A 195 -16.36 7.10 0.29
CA ALA A 195 -15.56 6.48 -0.75
C ALA A 195 -15.52 4.96 -0.57
N ILE A 196 -15.21 4.25 -1.64
CA ILE A 196 -14.96 2.81 -1.67
C ILE A 196 -13.50 2.57 -2.09
N GLN A 197 -12.75 1.86 -1.26
CA GLN A 197 -11.47 1.27 -1.63
C GLN A 197 -11.68 -0.22 -1.89
N LEU A 198 -11.37 -0.68 -3.08
CA LEU A 198 -11.25 -2.09 -3.43
C LEU A 198 -9.82 -2.52 -3.14
N GLU A 199 -9.63 -3.68 -2.52
CA GLU A 199 -8.33 -4.17 -2.05
C GLU A 199 -8.20 -5.67 -2.27
N ASP A 200 -7.04 -6.12 -2.74
CA ASP A 200 -6.71 -7.55 -2.87
C ASP A 200 -7.73 -8.38 -3.68
N ILE A 201 -8.35 -7.76 -4.69
CA ILE A 201 -9.24 -8.43 -5.66
C ILE A 201 -8.44 -8.76 -6.92
N SER A 202 -8.38 -10.04 -7.28
CA SER A 202 -7.54 -10.51 -8.38
C SER A 202 -7.99 -10.02 -9.76
N ALA A 203 -7.01 -9.74 -10.63
CA ALA A 203 -7.27 -9.56 -12.05
C ALA A 203 -7.72 -10.90 -12.68
N PRO A 204 -8.58 -10.87 -13.76
CA PRO A 204 -9.09 -9.67 -14.42
C PRO A 204 -10.35 -9.06 -13.79
N ARG A 205 -10.98 -9.73 -12.78
CA ARG A 205 -12.25 -9.31 -12.19
C ARG A 205 -12.22 -7.91 -11.58
N CYS A 206 -11.10 -7.53 -10.98
CA CYS A 206 -10.94 -6.22 -10.35
C CYS A 206 -11.22 -5.06 -11.32
N PHE A 207 -10.89 -5.22 -12.60
CA PHE A 207 -11.12 -4.19 -13.62
C PHE A 207 -12.63 -3.95 -13.85
N GLU A 208 -13.38 -5.03 -14.11
CA GLU A 208 -14.82 -4.97 -14.29
C GLU A 208 -15.54 -4.44 -13.06
N ILE A 209 -15.16 -4.92 -11.88
CA ILE A 209 -15.78 -4.53 -10.61
C ILE A 209 -15.58 -3.03 -10.38
N GLU A 210 -14.36 -2.53 -10.54
CA GLU A 210 -14.07 -1.11 -10.35
C GLU A 210 -14.82 -0.24 -11.37
N GLU A 211 -14.73 -0.55 -12.66
CA GLU A 211 -15.37 0.21 -13.75
C GLU A 211 -16.88 0.33 -13.54
N ARG A 212 -17.55 -0.80 -13.31
CA ARG A 212 -19.00 -0.82 -13.10
C ARG A 212 -19.45 -0.13 -11.80
N LEU A 213 -18.64 -0.16 -10.75
CA LEU A 213 -18.90 0.61 -9.52
C LEU A 213 -18.69 2.11 -9.75
N GLN A 214 -17.66 2.52 -10.49
CA GLN A 214 -17.44 3.92 -10.85
C GLN A 214 -18.56 4.48 -11.73
N GLU A 215 -19.14 3.69 -12.61
CA GLU A 215 -20.30 4.09 -13.44
C GLU A 215 -21.58 4.22 -12.61
N ARG A 216 -21.74 3.37 -11.61
CA ARG A 216 -22.99 3.25 -10.83
C ARG A 216 -23.04 4.18 -9.61
N LEU A 217 -21.88 4.47 -9.01
CA LEU A 217 -21.80 5.23 -7.77
C LEU A 217 -21.36 6.67 -8.01
N ASP A 218 -21.96 7.61 -7.29
CA ASP A 218 -21.63 9.02 -7.35
C ASP A 218 -20.68 9.42 -6.17
N ILE A 219 -19.79 8.50 -5.79
CA ILE A 219 -18.71 8.66 -4.81
C ILE A 219 -17.43 8.03 -5.35
N PRO A 220 -16.24 8.44 -4.87
CA PRO A 220 -14.97 7.86 -5.30
C PRO A 220 -14.92 6.35 -5.10
N VAL A 221 -14.53 5.62 -6.13
CA VAL A 221 -14.18 4.19 -6.09
C VAL A 221 -12.76 4.04 -6.62
N MET A 222 -11.89 3.36 -5.86
CA MET A 222 -10.48 3.17 -6.19
C MET A 222 -10.03 1.75 -5.83
N HIS A 223 -9.42 1.04 -6.75
CA HIS A 223 -8.71 -0.21 -6.48
C HIS A 223 -7.24 0.10 -6.20
N ASP A 224 -6.79 -0.11 -4.96
CA ASP A 224 -5.47 0.36 -4.52
C ASP A 224 -4.31 -0.39 -5.19
N ASP A 225 -4.43 -1.70 -5.40
CA ASP A 225 -3.40 -2.49 -6.11
C ASP A 225 -3.19 -2.03 -7.55
N GLN A 226 -4.19 -1.39 -8.16
CA GLN A 226 -4.04 -0.73 -9.44
C GLN A 226 -3.46 0.68 -9.27
N HIS A 227 -4.21 1.57 -8.67
CA HIS A 227 -3.97 3.00 -8.73
C HIS A 227 -2.96 3.49 -7.68
N GLY A 228 -3.02 3.00 -6.45
CA GLY A 228 -2.03 3.33 -5.41
C GLY A 228 -0.64 2.88 -5.83
N THR A 229 -0.53 1.64 -6.31
CA THR A 229 0.72 1.10 -6.83
C THR A 229 1.23 1.87 -8.05
N ALA A 230 0.35 2.23 -9.01
CA ALA A 230 0.75 3.00 -10.18
C ALA A 230 1.25 4.41 -9.82
N VAL A 231 0.60 5.08 -8.87
CA VAL A 231 1.00 6.42 -8.39
C VAL A 231 2.40 6.38 -7.79
N VAL A 232 2.66 5.47 -6.85
CA VAL A 232 3.96 5.43 -6.15
C VAL A 232 5.06 4.93 -7.09
N THR A 233 4.78 3.96 -7.97
CA THR A 233 5.73 3.51 -9.00
C THR A 233 6.08 4.65 -9.96
N THR A 234 5.12 5.45 -10.39
CA THR A 234 5.36 6.62 -11.25
C THR A 234 6.21 7.66 -10.53
N ALA A 235 5.95 7.93 -9.24
CA ALA A 235 6.77 8.82 -8.43
C ALA A 235 8.22 8.32 -8.32
N ALA A 236 8.41 7.03 -8.02
CA ALA A 236 9.72 6.39 -7.97
C ALA A 236 10.47 6.48 -9.30
N LEU A 237 9.78 6.26 -10.43
CA LEU A 237 10.37 6.39 -11.76
C LEU A 237 10.78 7.83 -12.09
N LYS A 238 10.00 8.83 -11.70
CA LYS A 238 10.39 10.26 -11.85
C LYS A 238 11.67 10.55 -11.06
N THR A 239 11.81 10.00 -9.88
CA THR A 239 13.04 10.12 -9.07
C THR A 239 14.21 9.37 -9.72
N ALA A 240 14.03 8.11 -10.12
CA ALA A 240 15.07 7.32 -10.78
C ALA A 240 15.52 7.95 -12.09
N SER A 241 14.60 8.50 -12.88
CA SER A 241 14.86 9.26 -14.09
C SER A 241 15.78 10.49 -13.83
N ARG A 242 15.47 11.23 -12.76
CA ARG A 242 16.29 12.38 -12.33
C ARG A 242 17.69 11.94 -11.89
N LEU A 243 17.81 10.87 -11.11
CA LEU A 243 19.08 10.36 -10.58
C LEU A 243 20.00 9.81 -11.67
N THR A 244 19.43 9.18 -12.70
CA THR A 244 20.20 8.54 -13.78
C THR A 244 20.38 9.43 -15.00
N GLY A 245 19.66 10.55 -15.10
CA GLY A 245 19.63 11.40 -16.28
C GLY A 245 18.93 10.77 -17.49
N CYS A 246 18.03 9.79 -17.28
CA CYS A 246 17.23 9.14 -18.32
C CYS A 246 15.81 9.73 -18.36
N PRO A 247 15.49 10.70 -19.24
CA PRO A 247 14.18 11.36 -19.27
C PRO A 247 13.07 10.39 -19.66
N LEU A 248 11.98 10.33 -18.88
CA LEU A 248 10.86 9.41 -19.09
C LEU A 248 10.21 9.58 -20.48
N GLU A 249 10.13 10.82 -20.97
CA GLU A 249 9.50 11.15 -22.25
C GLU A 249 10.29 10.66 -23.47
N LYS A 250 11.57 10.32 -23.27
CA LYS A 250 12.46 9.82 -24.33
C LYS A 250 12.80 8.34 -24.18
N ALA A 251 12.52 7.77 -23.01
CA ALA A 251 12.85 6.40 -22.68
C ALA A 251 11.88 5.39 -23.33
N ILE A 252 12.40 4.27 -23.78
CA ILE A 252 11.60 3.11 -24.11
C ILE A 252 11.27 2.41 -22.80
N ILE A 253 9.97 2.35 -22.45
CA ILE A 253 9.49 1.75 -21.20
C ILE A 253 8.89 0.38 -21.48
N GLY A 254 9.27 -0.61 -20.69
CA GLY A 254 8.73 -1.96 -20.72
C GLY A 254 8.09 -2.37 -19.41
N GLN A 255 6.87 -2.90 -19.47
CA GLN A 255 6.11 -3.47 -18.36
C GLN A 255 6.03 -4.98 -18.52
N ILE A 256 6.53 -5.72 -17.55
CA ILE A 256 6.48 -7.19 -17.48
C ILE A 256 5.48 -7.59 -16.40
N GLY A 257 4.46 -8.35 -16.79
CA GLY A 257 3.27 -8.62 -15.96
C GLY A 257 2.22 -7.50 -16.12
N LEU A 258 1.06 -7.87 -16.67
CA LEU A 258 -0.06 -6.96 -16.99
C LEU A 258 -1.31 -7.28 -16.15
N GLY A 259 -1.09 -7.74 -14.92
CA GLY A 259 -2.11 -7.87 -13.89
C GLY A 259 -2.64 -6.52 -13.42
N ALA A 260 -3.24 -6.47 -12.23
CA ALA A 260 -3.82 -5.24 -11.67
C ALA A 260 -2.82 -4.07 -11.66
N ALA A 261 -1.67 -4.24 -11.00
CA ALA A 261 -0.63 -3.23 -10.90
C ALA A 261 -0.02 -2.86 -12.27
N GLY A 262 0.46 -3.86 -13.02
CA GLY A 262 1.19 -3.60 -14.27
C GLY A 262 0.35 -2.93 -15.35
N ASN A 263 -0.93 -3.29 -15.47
CA ASN A 263 -1.84 -2.61 -16.39
C ASN A 263 -2.06 -1.13 -16.01
N ALA A 264 -2.22 -0.85 -14.70
CA ALA A 264 -2.42 0.51 -14.21
C ALA A 264 -1.14 1.37 -14.35
N ILE A 265 0.03 0.79 -14.01
CA ILE A 265 1.35 1.45 -14.19
C ILE A 265 1.54 1.82 -15.67
N GLY A 266 1.36 0.86 -16.58
CA GLY A 266 1.52 1.10 -18.00
C GLY A 266 0.60 2.19 -18.52
N LYS A 267 -0.69 2.18 -18.17
CA LYS A 267 -1.65 3.23 -18.53
C LYS A 267 -1.23 4.61 -18.00
N MET A 268 -0.77 4.67 -16.75
CA MET A 268 -0.32 5.93 -16.15
C MET A 268 0.92 6.48 -16.86
N LEU A 269 1.89 5.63 -17.18
CA LEU A 269 3.10 6.03 -17.88
C LEU A 269 2.82 6.45 -19.33
N MET A 270 1.94 5.78 -20.05
CA MET A 270 1.48 6.21 -21.37
C MET A 270 0.83 7.59 -21.34
N LYS A 271 0.00 7.84 -20.33
CA LYS A 271 -0.64 9.16 -20.15
C LYS A 271 0.37 10.24 -19.77
N LEU A 272 1.35 9.93 -18.93
CA LEU A 272 2.39 10.86 -18.49
C LEU A 272 3.32 11.25 -19.63
N THR A 273 3.80 10.28 -20.42
CA THR A 273 4.85 10.48 -21.43
C THR A 273 4.29 10.77 -22.82
N GLY A 274 3.04 10.42 -23.08
CA GLY A 274 2.46 10.44 -24.43
C GLY A 274 2.98 9.32 -25.35
N ASN A 275 3.82 8.42 -24.85
CA ASN A 275 4.43 7.33 -25.61
C ASN A 275 3.78 6.00 -25.26
N SER A 276 3.80 5.04 -26.20
CA SER A 276 3.39 3.67 -25.92
C SER A 276 4.40 2.97 -25.01
N VAL A 277 3.90 2.07 -24.17
CA VAL A 277 4.70 1.19 -23.27
C VAL A 277 4.70 -0.22 -23.84
N LEU A 278 5.87 -0.88 -23.87
CA LEU A 278 6.00 -2.29 -24.26
C LEU A 278 5.44 -3.16 -23.15
N GLY A 279 4.52 -4.06 -23.46
CA GLY A 279 3.86 -4.93 -22.47
C GLY A 279 4.10 -6.41 -22.74
N ALA A 280 4.50 -7.17 -21.71
CA ALA A 280 4.64 -8.62 -21.77
C ALA A 280 3.83 -9.30 -20.66
N ASP A 281 3.07 -10.32 -21.04
CA ASP A 281 2.31 -11.18 -20.11
C ASP A 281 2.20 -12.59 -20.72
N LEU A 282 1.83 -13.57 -19.88
CA LEU A 282 1.61 -14.95 -20.31
C LEU A 282 0.22 -15.15 -20.93
N THR A 283 -0.74 -14.27 -20.61
CA THR A 283 -2.13 -14.41 -21.02
C THR A 283 -2.49 -13.48 -22.17
N GLU A 284 -3.13 -14.01 -23.20
CA GLU A 284 -3.61 -13.23 -24.35
C GLU A 284 -4.61 -12.12 -23.93
N ASP A 285 -5.47 -12.41 -22.96
CA ASP A 285 -6.46 -11.45 -22.47
C ASP A 285 -5.80 -10.22 -21.81
N ALA A 286 -4.71 -10.40 -21.07
CA ALA A 286 -3.96 -9.31 -20.49
C ALA A 286 -3.27 -8.48 -21.57
N LEU A 287 -2.63 -9.12 -22.55
CA LEU A 287 -2.00 -8.48 -23.70
C LEU A 287 -3.03 -7.68 -24.54
N ASN A 288 -4.18 -8.27 -24.82
CA ASN A 288 -5.24 -7.60 -25.58
C ASN A 288 -5.78 -6.38 -24.86
N ARG A 289 -6.05 -6.49 -23.56
CA ARG A 289 -6.51 -5.38 -22.72
C ARG A 289 -5.48 -4.24 -22.70
N PHE A 290 -4.22 -4.57 -22.55
CA PHE A 290 -3.13 -3.59 -22.54
C PHE A 290 -2.98 -2.88 -23.89
N THR A 291 -3.08 -3.63 -24.98
CA THR A 291 -3.03 -3.08 -26.35
C THR A 291 -4.22 -2.16 -26.64
N GLN A 292 -5.43 -2.54 -26.21
CA GLN A 292 -6.61 -1.69 -26.32
C GLN A 292 -6.46 -0.36 -25.55
N ALA A 293 -5.68 -0.36 -24.49
CA ALA A 293 -5.35 0.84 -23.72
C ALA A 293 -4.24 1.70 -24.33
N GLY A 294 -3.66 1.31 -25.49
CA GLY A 294 -2.60 2.04 -26.20
C GLY A 294 -1.19 1.49 -26.00
N GLY A 295 -1.03 0.39 -25.26
CA GLY A 295 0.25 -0.29 -25.09
C GLY A 295 0.66 -1.09 -26.33
N THR A 296 1.93 -1.43 -26.42
CA THR A 296 2.48 -2.25 -27.50
C THR A 296 2.83 -3.63 -26.98
N ARG A 297 2.26 -4.67 -27.60
CA ARG A 297 2.57 -6.07 -27.28
C ARG A 297 4.04 -6.35 -27.53
N SER A 298 4.68 -7.00 -26.58
CA SER A 298 6.09 -7.41 -26.66
C SER A 298 6.31 -8.71 -25.87
N SER A 299 7.51 -9.22 -25.89
CA SER A 299 7.95 -10.34 -25.06
C SER A 299 8.92 -9.86 -23.98
N LEU A 300 9.06 -10.66 -22.91
CA LEU A 300 10.07 -10.42 -21.87
C LEU A 300 11.46 -10.19 -22.46
N ARG A 301 11.86 -10.98 -23.43
CA ARG A 301 13.19 -10.90 -24.09
C ARG A 301 13.34 -9.61 -24.89
N GLU A 302 12.34 -9.21 -25.62
CA GLU A 302 12.34 -7.98 -26.40
C GLU A 302 12.37 -6.75 -25.48
N ILE A 303 11.59 -6.76 -24.39
CA ILE A 303 11.62 -5.69 -23.38
C ILE A 303 13.02 -5.57 -22.79
N MET A 304 13.63 -6.67 -22.33
CA MET A 304 14.98 -6.63 -21.78
C MET A 304 16.03 -6.17 -22.79
N ALA A 305 15.83 -6.46 -24.08
CA ALA A 305 16.74 -6.05 -25.14
C ALA A 305 16.58 -4.58 -25.58
N GLN A 306 15.41 -3.99 -25.43
CA GLN A 306 15.08 -2.66 -26.02
C GLN A 306 14.80 -1.57 -25.00
N ALA A 307 14.13 -1.92 -23.87
CA ALA A 307 13.66 -0.92 -22.93
C ALA A 307 14.79 -0.30 -22.11
N ASP A 308 14.76 1.02 -21.96
CA ASP A 308 15.66 1.77 -21.08
C ASP A 308 15.18 1.68 -19.62
N ILE A 309 13.86 1.55 -19.44
CA ILE A 309 13.19 1.39 -18.15
C ILE A 309 12.37 0.10 -18.19
N VAL A 310 12.62 -0.78 -17.22
CA VAL A 310 11.92 -2.05 -17.07
C VAL A 310 11.20 -2.07 -15.72
N ILE A 311 9.89 -2.34 -15.76
CA ILE A 311 9.07 -2.52 -14.55
C ILE A 311 8.52 -3.95 -14.59
N ALA A 312 8.66 -4.68 -13.50
CA ALA A 312 8.18 -6.04 -13.39
C ALA A 312 7.24 -6.21 -12.19
N THR A 313 6.07 -6.82 -12.43
CA THR A 313 5.00 -7.05 -11.44
C THR A 313 4.35 -8.41 -11.69
N THR A 314 5.16 -9.46 -11.77
CA THR A 314 4.72 -10.78 -12.24
C THR A 314 4.41 -11.77 -11.12
N GLY A 315 4.92 -11.53 -9.91
CA GLY A 315 4.90 -12.48 -8.82
C GLY A 315 5.84 -13.69 -9.04
N ALA A 316 6.67 -13.68 -10.09
CA ALA A 316 7.57 -14.79 -10.42
C ALA A 316 9.02 -14.48 -10.01
N PRO A 317 9.52 -15.04 -8.89
CA PRO A 317 10.86 -14.77 -8.40
C PRO A 317 11.94 -15.16 -9.40
N ASN A 318 12.99 -14.34 -9.52
CA ASN A 318 14.15 -14.60 -10.38
C ASN A 318 13.81 -14.83 -11.86
N LEU A 319 12.71 -14.25 -12.34
CA LEU A 319 12.27 -14.30 -13.73
C LEU A 319 13.26 -13.62 -14.67
N ILE A 320 13.77 -12.46 -14.29
CA ILE A 320 14.75 -11.69 -15.05
C ILE A 320 16.15 -12.21 -14.73
N LYS A 321 16.88 -12.66 -15.77
CA LYS A 321 18.23 -13.18 -15.60
C LYS A 321 19.25 -12.04 -15.68
N PRO A 322 20.32 -12.02 -14.84
CA PRO A 322 21.34 -10.98 -14.86
C PRO A 322 21.96 -10.75 -16.25
N GLU A 323 22.15 -11.82 -17.03
CA GLU A 323 22.71 -11.74 -18.39
C GLU A 323 21.80 -11.06 -19.42
N TRP A 324 20.53 -10.73 -19.06
CA TRP A 324 19.62 -9.98 -19.93
C TRP A 324 19.62 -8.48 -19.61
N VAL A 325 20.22 -8.09 -18.49
CA VAL A 325 20.30 -6.69 -18.07
C VAL A 325 21.29 -5.95 -18.98
N ARG A 326 20.84 -4.83 -19.56
CA ARG A 326 21.71 -3.96 -20.35
C ARG A 326 22.31 -2.86 -19.46
N LYS A 327 23.53 -2.48 -19.80
CA LYS A 327 24.20 -1.35 -19.12
C LYS A 327 23.35 -0.08 -19.24
N GLY A 328 23.12 0.57 -18.11
CA GLY A 328 22.38 1.82 -18.04
C GLY A 328 20.86 1.71 -17.88
N GLN A 329 20.30 0.49 -17.84
CA GLN A 329 18.86 0.30 -17.61
C GLN A 329 18.43 0.73 -16.20
N ILE A 330 17.21 1.22 -16.08
CA ILE A 330 16.49 1.39 -14.81
C ILE A 330 15.59 0.15 -14.65
N ILE A 331 15.67 -0.54 -13.52
CA ILE A 331 14.89 -1.76 -13.26
C ILE A 331 14.13 -1.63 -11.95
N LEU A 332 12.80 -1.71 -12.00
CA LEU A 332 11.93 -1.81 -10.84
C LEU A 332 11.27 -3.19 -10.82
N SER A 333 11.71 -4.06 -9.91
CA SER A 333 11.18 -5.41 -9.70
C SER A 333 10.28 -5.43 -8.48
N LEU A 334 8.98 -5.18 -8.68
CA LEU A 334 8.06 -4.79 -7.62
C LEU A 334 7.34 -5.96 -6.94
N SER A 335 7.59 -7.19 -7.34
CA SER A 335 6.96 -8.36 -6.70
C SER A 335 7.47 -8.59 -5.28
N ASN A 336 6.54 -8.82 -4.35
CA ASN A 336 6.80 -9.13 -2.95
C ASN A 336 6.34 -10.57 -2.63
N PRO A 337 7.04 -11.31 -1.74
CA PRO A 337 8.25 -10.92 -1.01
C PRO A 337 9.55 -11.07 -1.83
N ASN A 338 9.51 -11.77 -2.95
CA ASN A 338 10.67 -12.10 -3.77
C ASN A 338 10.56 -11.43 -5.14
N PRO A 339 11.48 -10.51 -5.50
CA PRO A 339 11.44 -9.78 -6.76
C PRO A 339 11.83 -10.64 -7.96
N GLU A 340 11.51 -10.19 -9.17
CA GLU A 340 11.89 -10.82 -10.44
C GLU A 340 13.39 -10.82 -10.68
N ILE A 341 14.11 -9.86 -10.12
CA ILE A 341 15.57 -9.79 -9.95
C ILE A 341 15.86 -8.93 -8.74
N THR A 342 16.85 -9.29 -7.92
CA THR A 342 17.22 -8.45 -6.78
C THR A 342 17.94 -7.18 -7.24
N PRO A 343 17.80 -6.05 -6.54
CA PRO A 343 18.50 -4.81 -6.89
C PRO A 343 20.01 -5.01 -7.01
N GLU A 344 20.62 -5.79 -6.11
CA GLU A 344 22.06 -6.07 -6.10
C GLU A 344 22.49 -6.80 -7.37
N ALA A 345 21.71 -7.82 -7.78
CA ALA A 345 22.00 -8.59 -9.01
C ALA A 345 21.82 -7.74 -10.27
N ALA A 346 20.81 -6.86 -10.32
CA ALA A 346 20.58 -5.96 -11.43
C ALA A 346 21.70 -4.93 -11.55
N LEU A 347 22.13 -4.31 -10.45
CA LEU A 347 23.23 -3.34 -10.42
C LEU A 347 24.57 -4.00 -10.79
N ALA A 348 24.86 -5.19 -10.26
CA ALA A 348 26.05 -5.97 -10.60
C ALA A 348 26.09 -6.33 -12.09
N ALA A 349 24.94 -6.54 -12.73
CA ALA A 349 24.82 -6.79 -14.16
C ALA A 349 24.92 -5.53 -15.06
N GLY A 350 24.95 -4.33 -14.45
CA GLY A 350 25.19 -3.08 -15.17
C GLY A 350 23.99 -2.14 -15.26
N ALA A 351 22.89 -2.40 -14.55
CA ALA A 351 21.80 -1.43 -14.44
C ALA A 351 22.31 -0.10 -13.83
N ALA A 352 21.78 1.01 -14.31
CA ALA A 352 22.11 2.34 -13.73
C ALA A 352 21.37 2.55 -12.42
N PHE A 353 20.20 1.94 -12.28
CA PHE A 353 19.37 2.00 -11.10
C PHE A 353 18.54 0.73 -10.96
N ALA A 354 18.38 0.25 -9.75
CA ALA A 354 17.48 -0.86 -9.47
C ALA A 354 16.82 -0.69 -8.10
N ALA A 355 15.54 -1.07 -7.99
CA ALA A 355 14.79 -1.11 -6.74
C ALA A 355 13.78 -2.27 -6.75
N ASP A 356 13.33 -2.67 -5.56
CA ASP A 356 12.33 -3.73 -5.36
C ASP A 356 11.02 -3.17 -4.77
N GLY A 357 10.05 -4.06 -4.60
CA GLY A 357 8.74 -3.72 -4.04
C GLY A 357 8.77 -3.28 -2.56
N LYS A 358 9.86 -3.50 -1.83
CA LYS A 358 10.02 -3.01 -0.45
C LYS A 358 10.29 -1.51 -0.44
N SER A 359 10.94 -1.02 -1.51
CA SER A 359 11.30 0.39 -1.68
C SER A 359 10.15 1.25 -2.23
N VAL A 360 9.07 0.62 -2.73
CA VAL A 360 7.93 1.30 -3.37
C VAL A 360 6.64 0.87 -2.67
N ASN A 361 6.18 1.65 -1.69
CA ASN A 361 5.02 1.31 -0.87
C ASN A 361 3.81 2.20 -1.22
N ASN A 362 2.66 1.58 -1.56
CA ASN A 362 1.41 2.26 -1.91
C ASN A 362 0.81 3.11 -0.78
N VAL A 363 1.29 2.98 0.46
CA VAL A 363 0.95 3.87 1.59
C VAL A 363 1.14 5.34 1.25
N LEU A 364 2.12 5.71 0.43
CA LEU A 364 2.34 7.10 0.01
C LEU A 364 1.20 7.66 -0.85
N GLY A 365 0.41 6.80 -1.51
CA GLY A 365 -0.64 7.19 -2.45
C GLY A 365 -2.03 7.22 -1.82
N PHE A 366 -2.57 6.05 -1.47
CA PHE A 366 -4.00 5.87 -1.21
C PHE A 366 -4.59 6.79 -0.13
N PRO A 367 -3.93 7.04 1.04
CA PRO A 367 -4.57 7.82 2.08
C PRO A 367 -4.82 9.26 1.64
N GLY A 368 -3.80 9.93 1.09
CA GLY A 368 -3.89 11.31 0.64
C GLY A 368 -4.83 11.48 -0.56
N ILE A 369 -4.81 10.52 -1.51
CA ILE A 369 -5.70 10.50 -2.67
C ILE A 369 -7.17 10.42 -2.22
N LEU A 370 -7.49 9.45 -1.37
CA LEU A 370 -8.85 9.30 -0.84
C LEU A 370 -9.26 10.50 0.00
N ARG A 371 -8.36 11.05 0.83
CA ARG A 371 -8.66 12.23 1.64
C ARG A 371 -9.03 13.42 0.78
N GLY A 372 -8.24 13.76 -0.25
CA GLY A 372 -8.53 14.87 -1.15
C GLY A 372 -9.84 14.70 -1.93
N ALA A 373 -10.13 13.48 -2.37
CA ALA A 373 -11.38 13.15 -3.05
C ALA A 373 -12.60 13.22 -2.11
N VAL A 374 -12.46 12.76 -0.86
CA VAL A 374 -13.53 12.79 0.16
C VAL A 374 -13.82 14.22 0.62
N ASP A 375 -12.79 15.06 0.85
CA ASP A 375 -12.98 16.44 1.30
C ASP A 375 -13.71 17.30 0.27
N THR A 376 -13.39 17.10 -1.01
CA THR A 376 -14.08 17.79 -2.12
C THR A 376 -15.43 17.17 -2.46
N TYR A 377 -15.78 16.06 -1.81
CA TYR A 377 -16.95 15.25 -2.17
C TYR A 377 -16.96 14.98 -3.67
N ALA A 378 -15.79 14.59 -4.21
CA ALA A 378 -15.62 14.31 -5.62
C ALA A 378 -16.52 13.15 -6.07
N ARG A 379 -17.00 13.23 -7.32
CA ARG A 379 -17.83 12.16 -7.91
C ARG A 379 -16.99 10.91 -8.21
N ARG A 380 -15.73 11.09 -8.54
CA ARG A 380 -14.76 10.04 -8.88
C ARG A 380 -13.35 10.56 -8.70
N ILE A 381 -12.37 9.67 -8.73
CA ILE A 381 -10.96 10.03 -8.83
C ILE A 381 -10.55 9.95 -10.31
N SER A 382 -10.05 11.04 -10.85
CA SER A 382 -9.62 11.10 -12.24
C SER A 382 -8.16 10.68 -12.42
N HIS A 383 -7.78 10.41 -13.64
CA HIS A 383 -6.41 10.08 -13.99
C HIS A 383 -5.43 11.22 -13.67
N GLU A 384 -5.88 12.45 -13.86
CA GLU A 384 -5.11 13.65 -13.54
C GLU A 384 -4.91 13.83 -12.03
N MET A 385 -5.87 13.42 -11.20
CA MET A 385 -5.72 13.41 -9.76
C MET A 385 -4.62 12.41 -9.33
N TYR A 386 -4.56 11.24 -9.95
CA TYR A 386 -3.49 10.26 -9.72
C TYR A 386 -2.12 10.77 -10.18
N LEU A 387 -2.03 11.39 -11.35
CA LEU A 387 -0.78 11.98 -11.86
C LEU A 387 -0.29 13.12 -10.96
N ALA A 388 -1.18 14.01 -10.53
CA ALA A 388 -0.85 15.09 -9.61
C ALA A 388 -0.32 14.56 -8.26
N ALA A 389 -0.90 13.47 -7.75
CA ALA A 389 -0.41 12.78 -6.57
C ALA A 389 1.02 12.23 -6.79
N ALA A 390 1.27 11.53 -7.92
CA ALA A 390 2.57 10.98 -8.25
C ALA A 390 3.65 12.08 -8.39
N GLU A 391 3.31 13.19 -9.02
CA GLU A 391 4.21 14.34 -9.15
C GLU A 391 4.55 14.99 -7.81
N THR A 392 3.56 15.12 -6.95
CA THR A 392 3.74 15.67 -5.60
C THR A 392 4.65 14.78 -4.77
N ILE A 393 4.44 13.46 -4.77
CA ILE A 393 5.30 12.49 -4.07
C ILE A 393 6.74 12.60 -4.58
N ALA A 394 6.95 12.60 -5.90
CA ALA A 394 8.27 12.73 -6.50
C ALA A 394 8.96 14.05 -6.14
N SER A 395 8.22 15.16 -6.07
CA SER A 395 8.77 16.49 -5.74
C SER A 395 9.22 16.61 -4.28
N LEU A 396 8.61 15.83 -3.38
CA LEU A 396 8.92 15.81 -1.95
C LEU A 396 9.96 14.74 -1.58
N THR A 397 10.44 13.98 -2.57
CA THR A 397 11.46 12.95 -2.34
C THR A 397 12.83 13.59 -2.06
N PRO A 398 13.50 13.26 -0.95
CA PRO A 398 14.86 13.69 -0.67
C PRO A 398 15.84 13.30 -1.79
N PRO A 399 16.95 14.02 -1.96
CA PRO A 399 17.88 13.79 -3.07
C PRO A 399 18.50 12.39 -3.11
N ASP A 400 18.66 11.73 -1.99
CA ASP A 400 19.29 10.42 -1.77
C ASP A 400 18.29 9.26 -1.61
N GLU A 401 16.99 9.58 -1.68
CA GLU A 401 15.91 8.60 -1.53
C GLU A 401 15.20 8.34 -2.87
N LEU A 402 14.51 7.20 -2.97
CA LEU A 402 13.68 6.87 -4.14
C LEU A 402 12.26 7.45 -4.03
N VAL A 403 11.72 7.41 -2.85
CA VAL A 403 10.42 7.98 -2.45
C VAL A 403 10.53 8.57 -1.04
N PRO A 404 9.67 9.50 -0.64
CA PRO A 404 9.73 10.06 0.70
C PRO A 404 9.33 9.02 1.76
N ASN A 405 9.60 9.33 3.04
CA ASN A 405 9.18 8.47 4.15
C ASN A 405 7.65 8.30 4.16
N PRO A 406 7.13 7.07 4.07
CA PRO A 406 5.69 6.81 3.99
C PRO A 406 4.91 7.18 5.28
N LEU A 407 5.60 7.43 6.38
CA LEU A 407 4.98 7.89 7.64
C LEU A 407 4.99 9.41 7.79
N ASP A 408 5.58 10.15 6.86
CA ASP A 408 5.61 11.60 6.90
C ASP A 408 4.23 12.19 6.56
N LYS A 409 3.60 12.79 7.57
CA LYS A 409 2.28 13.40 7.43
C LYS A 409 2.25 14.59 6.46
N GLU A 410 3.36 15.30 6.29
CA GLU A 410 3.43 16.43 5.35
C GLU A 410 3.28 15.97 3.90
N VAL A 411 3.84 14.80 3.57
CA VAL A 411 3.67 14.18 2.25
C VAL A 411 2.18 13.87 2.00
N HIS A 412 1.50 13.23 2.96
CA HIS A 412 0.07 12.90 2.83
C HIS A 412 -0.81 14.14 2.73
N GLN A 413 -0.49 15.20 3.48
CA GLN A 413 -1.19 16.49 3.39
C GLN A 413 -0.98 17.15 2.02
N ALA A 414 0.24 17.12 1.48
CA ALA A 414 0.53 17.66 0.16
C ALA A 414 -0.21 16.90 -0.94
N VAL A 415 -0.23 15.57 -0.88
CA VAL A 415 -1.03 14.72 -1.79
C VAL A 415 -2.52 15.05 -1.66
N THR A 416 -3.04 15.20 -0.44
CA THR A 416 -4.44 15.59 -0.19
C THR A 416 -4.76 16.92 -0.87
N ARG A 417 -3.91 17.94 -0.68
CA ARG A 417 -4.10 19.30 -1.26
C ARG A 417 -4.12 19.26 -2.79
N VAL A 418 -3.17 18.57 -3.41
CA VAL A 418 -3.08 18.55 -4.88
C VAL A 418 -4.26 17.78 -5.49
N VAL A 419 -4.67 16.68 -4.90
CA VAL A 419 -5.82 15.90 -5.34
C VAL A 419 -7.11 16.71 -5.22
N ALA A 420 -7.31 17.41 -4.09
CA ALA A 420 -8.46 18.29 -3.89
C ALA A 420 -8.49 19.44 -4.93
N ARG A 421 -7.36 20.12 -5.14
CA ARG A 421 -7.25 21.18 -6.16
C ARG A 421 -7.58 20.66 -7.56
N THR A 422 -7.05 19.50 -7.92
CA THR A 422 -7.29 18.88 -9.24
C THR A 422 -8.77 18.50 -9.40
N ALA A 423 -9.41 17.95 -8.36
CA ALA A 423 -10.85 17.65 -8.37
C ALA A 423 -11.70 18.90 -8.62
N ILE A 424 -11.36 20.02 -7.98
CA ILE A 424 -12.03 21.32 -8.17
C ILE A 424 -11.80 21.83 -9.60
N GLN A 425 -10.58 21.84 -10.08
CA GLN A 425 -10.22 22.32 -11.42
C GLN A 425 -10.94 21.55 -12.55
N GLN A 426 -11.19 20.25 -12.33
CA GLN A 426 -11.86 19.39 -13.28
C GLN A 426 -13.40 19.41 -13.15
N GLY A 427 -13.96 20.16 -12.21
CA GLY A 427 -15.41 20.19 -11.97
C GLY A 427 -15.96 18.88 -11.39
N LEU A 428 -15.11 18.05 -10.79
CA LEU A 428 -15.51 16.80 -10.15
C LEU A 428 -15.95 17.01 -8.69
N ALA A 429 -15.52 18.11 -8.08
CA ALA A 429 -15.85 18.48 -6.72
C ALA A 429 -17.31 18.93 -6.57
N ARG A 430 -17.88 18.71 -5.38
CA ARG A 430 -19.18 19.24 -4.94
C ARG A 430 -19.04 20.16 -3.72
N VAL A 431 -17.87 20.16 -3.09
CA VAL A 431 -17.46 21.08 -2.03
C VAL A 431 -16.21 21.81 -2.52
N PHE A 432 -16.24 23.14 -2.45
CA PHE A 432 -15.20 24.02 -3.00
C PHE A 432 -14.48 24.82 -1.92
N ASP A 433 -15.16 25.10 -0.81
CA ASP A 433 -14.62 25.80 0.35
C ASP A 433 -13.94 24.79 1.27
N ILE A 434 -12.61 24.67 1.12
CA ILE A 434 -11.79 23.73 1.85
C ILE A 434 -10.67 24.52 2.54
N PRO A 435 -10.69 24.65 3.88
CA PRO A 435 -9.82 25.59 4.62
C PRO A 435 -8.34 25.46 4.31
N TYR A 436 -7.82 24.24 4.17
CA TYR A 436 -6.39 24.02 3.89
C TYR A 436 -5.96 24.30 2.44
N LEU A 437 -6.88 24.69 1.56
CA LEU A 437 -6.55 25.14 0.19
C LEU A 437 -6.40 26.66 0.09
N GLU A 438 -6.83 27.40 1.11
CA GLU A 438 -6.71 28.87 1.18
C GLU A 438 -5.37 29.31 1.79
N GLU A 439 -4.66 28.38 2.47
CA GLU A 439 -3.31 28.58 3.01
C GLU A 439 -2.23 28.37 1.92
#